data_432b3674ff5f659d7cbfb946ffd5403f
#
_entry.id   432b3674ff5f659d7cbfb946ffd5403f
#
_cell.length_a   1.000
_cell.length_b   1.000
_cell.length_c   1.000
_cell.angle_alpha   90.00
_cell.angle_beta   90.00
_cell.angle_gamma   90.00
#
_symmetry.space_group_name_H-M   'P 1'
#
loop_
_entity.id
_entity.type
_entity.pdbx_description
1 polymer ?
#
loop_
_entity_poly.entity_id
_entity_poly.type
_entity_poly.pdbx_seq_one_letter_code
_entity_poly.pdbx_strand_id
1 'polypeptide(L)'
;DTLVIFSSDNGFSCGHHGFWGKGNGTFPINMYESSVKVPFIASQPGKIPVGVVNSSLVSAYDFMPTILEYVGVEHYETEGLPGRSFLDILMGGTQKITRPVVVFDEYGPNRMIRGERYKLIKRYPYGPNELYDLKEDPGERNNLLLVAENGAEEIRQKLDYELESWFLQYVNPEIDGAKEAVYGSGQINLAGLWSHGETSHSCDDYIKEKLEEKDRG
;
A
#
# COMPACT_ATOMS: atom_id res chain seq x y z
N ASP A 1 24.42 -23.56 0.47
CA ASP A 1 23.42 -23.54 -0.61
C ASP A 1 22.03 -23.00 -0.20
N THR A 2 21.97 -22.19 0.86
CA THR A 2 20.68 -21.68 1.36
C THR A 2 20.50 -20.24 0.94
N LEU A 3 19.34 -19.92 0.34
CA LEU A 3 18.86 -18.55 0.17
C LEU A 3 18.32 -18.07 1.52
N VAL A 4 18.89 -17.00 2.05
CA VAL A 4 18.42 -16.34 3.27
C VAL A 4 17.76 -15.02 2.88
N ILE A 5 16.52 -14.81 3.33
CA ILE A 5 15.78 -13.58 3.11
C ILE A 5 15.36 -13.01 4.47
N PHE A 6 15.61 -11.71 4.65
CA PHE A 6 15.10 -10.95 5.79
C PHE A 6 14.14 -9.87 5.26
N SER A 7 12.93 -9.90 5.74
CA SER A 7 11.89 -8.93 5.42
C SER A 7 10.84 -8.86 6.53
N SER A 8 9.77 -8.11 6.32
CA SER A 8 8.62 -8.03 7.21
C SER A 8 7.33 -8.00 6.38
N ASP A 9 6.22 -8.37 6.99
CA ASP A 9 4.88 -8.26 6.41
C ASP A 9 4.39 -6.82 6.32
N ASN A 10 4.76 -5.99 7.31
CA ASN A 10 4.43 -4.56 7.37
C ASN A 10 5.50 -3.79 8.17
N GLY A 11 5.44 -2.48 8.05
CA GLY A 11 6.21 -1.56 8.88
C GLY A 11 5.52 -1.22 10.20
N PHE A 12 6.07 -0.25 10.91
CA PHE A 12 5.54 0.22 12.19
C PHE A 12 5.87 1.69 12.40
N SER A 13 4.87 2.48 12.74
CA SER A 13 5.04 3.89 13.10
C SER A 13 5.37 4.02 14.58
N CYS A 14 6.61 4.44 14.90
CA CYS A 14 7.07 4.72 16.25
C CYS A 14 6.97 6.23 16.54
N GLY A 15 5.76 6.77 16.54
CA GLY A 15 5.52 8.20 16.71
C GLY A 15 5.51 9.00 15.40
N HIS A 16 5.79 8.38 14.25
CA HIS A 16 5.67 9.06 12.94
C HIS A 16 4.23 9.51 12.72
N HIS A 17 4.04 10.74 12.26
CA HIS A 17 2.71 11.37 12.08
C HIS A 17 1.82 11.34 13.32
N GLY A 18 2.41 11.18 14.52
CA GLY A 18 1.66 11.04 15.77
C GLY A 18 1.10 9.64 16.03
N PHE A 19 1.40 8.65 15.18
CA PHE A 19 0.89 7.30 15.34
C PHE A 19 1.87 6.35 16.03
N TRP A 20 1.31 5.43 16.82
CA TRP A 20 1.98 4.25 17.33
C TRP A 20 1.23 3.02 16.84
N GLY A 21 1.85 2.25 15.96
CA GLY A 21 1.24 1.06 15.39
C GLY A 21 1.54 0.86 13.91
N LYS A 22 1.03 -0.23 13.38
CA LYS A 22 1.03 -0.51 11.94
C LYS A 22 -0.21 0.14 11.28
N GLY A 23 -0.24 0.19 9.95
CA GLY A 23 -1.23 0.95 9.18
C GLY A 23 -2.68 0.75 9.59
N ASN A 24 -3.13 -0.51 9.68
CA ASN A 24 -4.50 -0.87 10.09
C ASN A 24 -4.76 -0.79 11.61
N GLY A 25 -3.70 -0.64 12.40
CA GLY A 25 -3.80 -0.44 13.85
C GLY A 25 -3.92 1.03 14.27
N THR A 26 -4.06 1.95 13.32
CA THR A 26 -4.22 3.39 13.60
C THR A 26 -5.58 3.88 13.14
N PHE A 27 -6.03 4.99 13.74
CA PHE A 27 -7.21 5.69 13.26
C PHE A 27 -6.88 7.17 13.02
N PRO A 28 -7.09 7.66 11.78
CA PRO A 28 -7.48 6.90 10.59
C PRO A 28 -6.43 5.85 10.19
N ILE A 29 -6.85 4.83 9.47
CA ILE A 29 -5.93 3.83 8.88
C ILE A 29 -4.94 4.56 7.97
N ASN A 30 -3.64 4.29 8.16
CA ASN A 30 -2.60 4.96 7.41
C ASN A 30 -1.86 4.02 6.46
N MET A 31 -1.31 4.62 5.38
CA MET A 31 -0.48 3.96 4.37
C MET A 31 0.85 4.69 4.18
N TYR A 32 1.36 5.34 5.23
CA TYR A 32 2.66 6.03 5.19
C TYR A 32 3.82 5.06 4.96
N GLU A 33 4.93 5.56 4.42
CA GLU A 33 6.13 4.74 4.18
C GLU A 33 6.57 3.97 5.44
N SER A 34 6.42 4.56 6.63
CA SER A 34 6.71 3.88 7.90
C SER A 34 5.85 2.63 8.14
N SER A 35 4.65 2.58 7.58
CA SER A 35 3.71 1.46 7.75
C SER A 35 3.76 0.44 6.61
N VAL A 36 4.10 0.85 5.39
CA VAL A 36 4.00 -0.02 4.21
C VAL A 36 5.35 -0.41 3.60
N LYS A 37 6.40 0.41 3.83
CA LYS A 37 7.74 0.12 3.31
C LYS A 37 8.52 -0.68 4.32
N VAL A 38 8.97 -1.86 3.91
CA VAL A 38 9.74 -2.78 4.75
C VAL A 38 11.13 -3.02 4.17
N PRO A 39 12.11 -3.40 4.98
CA PRO A 39 13.39 -3.85 4.48
C PRO A 39 13.21 -5.16 3.69
N PHE A 40 14.00 -5.32 2.64
CA PHE A 40 14.16 -6.60 1.96
C PHE A 40 15.64 -6.84 1.73
N ILE A 41 16.17 -7.87 2.35
CA ILE A 41 17.58 -8.25 2.26
C ILE A 41 17.65 -9.72 1.86
N ALA A 42 18.38 -10.03 0.81
CA ALA A 42 18.59 -11.39 0.36
C ALA A 42 20.09 -11.70 0.31
N SER A 43 20.45 -12.91 0.68
CA SER A 43 21.83 -13.40 0.66
C SER A 43 21.89 -14.85 0.29
N GLN A 44 22.76 -15.15 -0.67
CA GLN A 44 23.16 -16.52 -0.97
C GLN A 44 24.60 -16.49 -1.51
N PRO A 45 25.57 -16.95 -0.72
CA PRO A 45 26.97 -16.95 -1.15
C PRO A 45 27.17 -17.70 -2.48
N GLY A 46 27.87 -17.04 -3.41
CA GLY A 46 28.17 -17.60 -4.73
C GLY A 46 27.05 -17.47 -5.77
N LYS A 47 25.85 -16.99 -5.39
CA LYS A 47 24.74 -16.77 -6.34
C LYS A 47 24.26 -15.33 -6.33
N ILE A 48 24.01 -14.76 -5.16
CA ILE A 48 23.58 -13.36 -5.03
C ILE A 48 24.81 -12.48 -4.82
N PRO A 49 24.98 -11.41 -5.63
CA PRO A 49 26.09 -10.47 -5.47
C PRO A 49 26.08 -9.78 -4.11
N VAL A 50 27.27 -9.62 -3.53
CA VAL A 50 27.43 -9.00 -2.21
C VAL A 50 27.48 -7.48 -2.31
N GLY A 51 26.83 -6.78 -1.39
CA GLY A 51 26.90 -5.33 -1.24
C GLY A 51 26.13 -4.55 -2.30
N VAL A 52 25.27 -5.20 -3.08
CA VAL A 52 24.42 -4.52 -4.07
C VAL A 52 23.18 -3.96 -3.38
N VAL A 53 22.88 -2.69 -3.69
CA VAL A 53 21.63 -2.01 -3.29
C VAL A 53 20.87 -1.65 -4.56
N ASN A 54 19.62 -2.09 -4.61
CA ASN A 54 18.71 -1.78 -5.73
C ASN A 54 17.50 -1.00 -5.20
N SER A 55 17.10 0.05 -5.91
CA SER A 55 16.01 0.96 -5.55
C SER A 55 14.72 0.69 -6.33
N SER A 56 14.60 -0.46 -6.98
CA SER A 56 13.38 -0.86 -7.66
C SER A 56 12.20 -0.97 -6.71
N LEU A 57 11.03 -0.65 -7.22
CA LEU A 57 9.78 -0.84 -6.50
C LEU A 57 9.33 -2.29 -6.64
N VAL A 58 9.34 -3.01 -5.52
CA VAL A 58 8.83 -4.37 -5.42
C VAL A 58 7.80 -4.45 -4.29
N SER A 59 6.87 -5.37 -4.40
CA SER A 59 5.82 -5.57 -3.42
C SER A 59 5.81 -7.01 -2.89
N ALA A 60 5.14 -7.23 -1.77
CA ALA A 60 4.96 -8.56 -1.20
C ALA A 60 4.30 -9.55 -2.18
N TYR A 61 3.41 -9.09 -3.05
CA TYR A 61 2.81 -9.95 -4.08
C TYR A 61 3.81 -10.39 -5.18
N ASP A 62 4.98 -9.76 -5.28
CA ASP A 62 6.07 -10.15 -6.19
C ASP A 62 6.93 -11.28 -5.61
N PHE A 63 6.78 -11.56 -4.31
CA PHE A 63 7.60 -12.54 -3.63
C PHE A 63 7.34 -13.96 -4.14
N MET A 64 6.07 -14.37 -4.23
CA MET A 64 5.71 -15.70 -4.71
C MET A 64 6.26 -16.00 -6.11
N PRO A 65 6.02 -15.19 -7.15
CA PRO A 65 6.58 -15.46 -8.47
C PRO A 65 8.11 -15.46 -8.48
N THR A 66 8.76 -14.65 -7.65
CA THR A 66 10.22 -14.65 -7.53
C THR A 66 10.76 -15.95 -6.96
N ILE A 67 10.14 -16.48 -5.91
CA ILE A 67 10.56 -17.74 -5.30
C ILE A 67 10.28 -18.92 -6.22
N LEU A 68 9.12 -18.94 -6.89
CA LEU A 68 8.79 -20.01 -7.83
C LEU A 68 9.79 -20.08 -8.98
N GLU A 69 10.14 -18.93 -9.55
CA GLU A 69 11.18 -18.84 -10.58
C GLU A 69 12.55 -19.25 -10.03
N TYR A 70 12.91 -18.80 -8.81
CA TYR A 70 14.18 -19.15 -8.17
C TYR A 70 14.35 -20.65 -7.97
N VAL A 71 13.29 -21.38 -7.63
CA VAL A 71 13.33 -22.85 -7.46
C VAL A 71 13.08 -23.63 -8.74
N GLY A 72 12.90 -22.96 -9.89
CA GLY A 72 12.74 -23.57 -11.19
C GLY A 72 11.34 -24.13 -11.46
N VAL A 73 10.31 -23.59 -10.83
CA VAL A 73 8.91 -23.94 -11.15
C VAL A 73 8.48 -23.11 -12.35
N GLU A 74 8.44 -23.72 -13.55
CA GLU A 74 8.17 -23.03 -14.82
C GLU A 74 6.67 -22.82 -15.10
N HIS A 75 5.82 -23.68 -14.52
CA HIS A 75 4.37 -23.66 -14.79
C HIS A 75 3.60 -23.48 -13.49
N TYR A 76 3.08 -22.32 -13.26
CA TYR A 76 2.13 -22.00 -12.19
C TYR A 76 1.09 -21.01 -12.69
N GLU A 77 -0.08 -21.05 -12.09
CA GLU A 77 -1.18 -20.16 -12.47
C GLU A 77 -0.83 -18.72 -12.07
N THR A 78 -0.77 -17.84 -13.05
CA THR A 78 -0.48 -16.40 -12.88
C THR A 78 -1.62 -15.52 -13.32
N GLU A 79 -2.63 -16.09 -13.96
CA GLU A 79 -3.78 -15.33 -14.44
C GLU A 79 -4.50 -14.66 -13.27
N GLY A 80 -4.75 -13.38 -13.37
CA GLY A 80 -5.38 -12.59 -12.31
C GLY A 80 -4.48 -12.23 -11.12
N LEU A 81 -3.19 -12.60 -11.14
CA LEU A 81 -2.24 -12.22 -10.07
C LEU A 81 -1.42 -10.98 -10.45
N PRO A 82 -1.28 -9.98 -9.53
CA PRO A 82 -0.54 -8.77 -9.80
C PRO A 82 0.98 -8.95 -9.73
N GLY A 83 1.45 -10.02 -9.07
CA GLY A 83 2.86 -10.25 -8.79
C GLY A 83 3.69 -10.56 -10.03
N ARG A 84 4.93 -10.06 -10.06
CA ARG A 84 5.93 -10.37 -11.08
C ARG A 84 7.26 -10.64 -10.41
N SER A 85 7.99 -11.61 -10.93
CA SER A 85 9.32 -11.93 -10.42
C SER A 85 10.29 -10.76 -10.55
N PHE A 86 11.11 -10.58 -9.52
CA PHE A 86 12.27 -9.71 -9.49
C PHE A 86 13.58 -10.51 -9.33
N LEU A 87 13.57 -11.77 -9.72
CA LEU A 87 14.73 -12.65 -9.60
C LEU A 87 15.97 -12.09 -10.32
N ASP A 88 15.77 -11.50 -11.50
CA ASP A 88 16.88 -10.85 -12.24
C ASP A 88 17.62 -9.82 -11.36
N ILE A 89 16.88 -8.99 -10.63
CA ILE A 89 17.46 -8.01 -9.69
C ILE A 89 18.24 -8.70 -8.57
N LEU A 90 17.71 -9.78 -8.01
CA LEU A 90 18.39 -10.55 -6.96
C LEU A 90 19.70 -11.15 -7.47
N MET A 91 19.74 -11.56 -8.72
CA MET A 91 20.94 -12.13 -9.36
C MET A 91 21.92 -11.07 -9.87
N GLY A 92 21.68 -9.79 -9.58
CA GLY A 92 22.57 -8.69 -9.94
C GLY A 92 22.24 -7.99 -11.24
N GLY A 93 21.07 -8.25 -11.81
CA GLY A 93 20.55 -7.50 -12.94
C GLY A 93 20.41 -6.01 -12.62
N THR A 94 20.68 -5.18 -13.60
CA THR A 94 20.69 -3.72 -13.45
C THR A 94 19.41 -3.04 -13.90
N GLN A 95 18.50 -3.80 -14.48
CA GLN A 95 17.21 -3.27 -14.92
C GLN A 95 16.37 -2.82 -13.72
N LYS A 96 15.96 -1.56 -13.76
CA LYS A 96 15.12 -1.00 -12.71
C LYS A 96 13.65 -1.29 -12.98
N ILE A 97 12.94 -1.80 -11.98
CA ILE A 97 11.49 -1.92 -12.00
C ILE A 97 10.90 -0.58 -11.58
N THR A 98 10.13 0.05 -12.47
CA THR A 98 9.53 1.37 -12.28
C THR A 98 8.01 1.33 -12.17
N ARG A 99 7.39 0.15 -12.29
CA ARG A 99 5.94 0.02 -12.13
C ARG A 99 5.50 0.42 -10.73
N PRO A 100 4.35 1.06 -10.59
CA PRO A 100 3.85 1.43 -9.28
C PRO A 100 3.51 0.20 -8.43
N VAL A 101 3.60 0.38 -7.12
CA VAL A 101 3.16 -0.57 -6.11
C VAL A 101 1.80 -0.13 -5.58
N VAL A 102 0.87 -1.08 -5.49
CA VAL A 102 -0.44 -0.88 -4.87
C VAL A 102 -0.49 -1.63 -3.55
N VAL A 103 -0.96 -0.96 -2.51
CA VAL A 103 -1.24 -1.55 -1.20
C VAL A 103 -2.63 -1.11 -0.78
N PHE A 104 -3.35 -1.99 -0.13
CA PHE A 104 -4.66 -1.70 0.43
C PHE A 104 -4.81 -2.39 1.79
N ASP A 105 -5.67 -1.85 2.64
CA ASP A 105 -5.94 -2.48 3.92
C ASP A 105 -6.82 -3.73 3.75
N GLU A 106 -6.84 -4.57 4.77
CA GLU A 106 -7.58 -5.84 4.77
C GLU A 106 -9.10 -5.68 4.64
N TYR A 107 -9.61 -4.46 4.87
CA TYR A 107 -11.03 -4.14 4.76
C TYR A 107 -11.39 -3.53 3.40
N GLY A 108 -10.40 -3.03 2.67
CA GLY A 108 -10.53 -2.53 1.30
C GLY A 108 -10.78 -1.03 1.12
N PRO A 109 -11.30 -0.26 2.09
CA PRO A 109 -11.62 1.15 1.86
C PRO A 109 -10.40 2.09 1.88
N ASN A 110 -9.26 1.66 2.37
CA ASN A 110 -8.04 2.46 2.33
C ASN A 110 -7.04 1.86 1.34
N ARG A 111 -6.72 2.59 0.30
CA ARG A 111 -5.89 2.15 -0.83
C ARG A 111 -4.79 3.13 -1.11
N MET A 112 -3.67 2.63 -1.56
CA MET A 112 -2.51 3.44 -1.91
C MET A 112 -1.90 2.96 -3.21
N ILE A 113 -1.48 3.90 -4.06
CA ILE A 113 -0.58 3.65 -5.18
C ILE A 113 0.69 4.49 -5.03
N ARG A 114 1.83 3.86 -5.17
CA ARG A 114 3.15 4.46 -5.02
C ARG A 114 3.97 4.25 -6.27
N GLY A 115 4.24 5.33 -7.00
CA GLY A 115 5.23 5.39 -8.08
C GLY A 115 6.62 5.74 -7.55
N GLU A 116 7.56 6.02 -8.46
CA GLU A 116 8.94 6.40 -8.05
C GLU A 116 8.98 7.70 -7.25
N ARG A 117 8.15 8.68 -7.61
CA ARG A 117 8.16 10.01 -7.01
C ARG A 117 6.91 10.30 -6.20
N TYR A 118 5.74 9.97 -6.73
CA TYR A 118 4.49 10.34 -6.11
C TYR A 118 3.76 9.15 -5.49
N LYS A 119 3.01 9.44 -4.44
CA LYS A 119 2.18 8.47 -3.73
C LYS A 119 0.81 9.08 -3.48
N LEU A 120 -0.22 8.36 -3.89
CA LEU A 120 -1.61 8.70 -3.60
C LEU A 120 -2.16 7.71 -2.58
N ILE A 121 -2.75 8.22 -1.49
CA ILE A 121 -3.55 7.45 -0.54
C ILE A 121 -4.99 7.88 -0.74
N LYS A 122 -5.85 6.90 -1.02
CA LYS A 122 -7.27 7.10 -1.28
C LYS A 122 -8.10 6.36 -0.24
N ARG A 123 -9.00 7.10 0.40
CA ARG A 123 -9.93 6.54 1.38
C ARG A 123 -11.34 6.61 0.83
N TYR A 124 -12.00 5.47 0.79
CA TYR A 124 -13.35 5.34 0.29
C TYR A 124 -14.35 5.39 1.44
N PRO A 125 -15.56 5.89 1.18
CA PRO A 125 -15.97 6.59 -0.05
C PRO A 125 -15.63 8.08 -0.09
N TYR A 126 -15.27 8.71 1.04
CA TYR A 126 -15.29 10.18 1.16
C TYR A 126 -13.92 10.84 1.37
N GLY A 127 -12.87 10.06 1.52
CA GLY A 127 -11.55 10.61 1.89
C GLY A 127 -11.35 10.68 3.42
N PRO A 128 -10.48 11.55 3.93
CA PRO A 128 -9.62 12.46 3.16
C PRO A 128 -8.56 11.74 2.34
N ASN A 129 -8.32 12.20 1.12
CA ASN A 129 -7.27 11.67 0.27
C ASN A 129 -5.96 12.43 0.50
N GLU A 130 -4.83 11.77 0.24
CA GLU A 130 -3.51 12.35 0.45
C GLU A 130 -2.63 12.10 -0.78
N LEU A 131 -1.88 13.12 -1.19
CA LEU A 131 -0.91 13.05 -2.28
C LEU A 131 0.43 13.58 -1.78
N TYR A 132 1.49 12.80 -1.98
CA TYR A 132 2.84 13.14 -1.52
C TYR A 132 3.85 13.07 -2.66
N ASP A 133 4.80 14.02 -2.67
CA ASP A 133 6.01 13.97 -3.47
C ASP A 133 7.14 13.36 -2.63
N LEU A 134 7.36 12.07 -2.74
CA LEU A 134 8.35 11.37 -1.91
C LEU A 134 9.80 11.74 -2.20
N LYS A 135 10.05 12.46 -3.31
CA LYS A 135 11.39 12.96 -3.62
C LYS A 135 11.71 14.22 -2.82
N GLU A 136 10.77 15.15 -2.75
CA GLU A 136 10.94 16.43 -2.05
C GLU A 136 10.50 16.33 -0.57
N ASP A 137 9.54 15.45 -0.28
CA ASP A 137 8.99 15.18 1.05
C ASP A 137 8.97 13.68 1.37
N PRO A 138 10.13 13.04 1.58
CA PRO A 138 10.18 11.62 1.93
C PRO A 138 9.56 11.29 3.29
N GLY A 139 9.26 12.29 4.09
CA GLY A 139 8.58 12.17 5.38
C GLY A 139 7.07 12.31 5.30
N GLU A 140 6.49 12.51 4.12
CA GLU A 140 5.04 12.60 3.89
C GLU A 140 4.33 13.62 4.79
N ARG A 141 4.93 14.80 4.97
CA ARG A 141 4.44 15.85 5.88
C ARG A 141 3.54 16.87 5.19
N ASN A 142 3.66 16.99 3.87
CA ASN A 142 2.99 18.00 3.07
C ASN A 142 2.04 17.35 2.08
N ASN A 143 0.77 17.23 2.46
CA ASN A 143 -0.26 16.75 1.54
C ASN A 143 -0.51 17.80 0.44
N LEU A 144 -0.11 17.51 -0.79
CA LEU A 144 -0.21 18.40 -1.94
C LEU A 144 -1.66 18.78 -2.30
N LEU A 145 -2.63 17.97 -1.89
CA LEU A 145 -4.06 18.27 -2.11
C LEU A 145 -4.57 19.37 -1.18
N LEU A 146 -3.90 19.62 -0.06
CA LEU A 146 -4.29 20.68 0.89
C LEU A 146 -3.67 22.03 0.55
N VAL A 147 -2.50 22.03 -0.10
CA VAL A 147 -1.77 23.27 -0.40
C VAL A 147 -2.04 23.81 -1.79
N ALA A 148 -2.94 23.17 -2.55
CA ALA A 148 -3.34 23.56 -3.91
C ALA A 148 -2.12 23.81 -4.84
N GLU A 149 -1.13 22.94 -4.74
CA GLU A 149 0.09 23.04 -5.56
C GLU A 149 -0.24 22.85 -7.04
N ASN A 150 0.38 23.68 -7.89
CA ASN A 150 0.18 23.60 -9.33
C ASN A 150 0.57 22.21 -9.85
N GLY A 151 -0.34 21.58 -10.59
CA GLY A 151 -0.14 20.23 -11.17
C GLY A 151 -0.47 19.08 -10.21
N ALA A 152 -0.79 19.32 -8.95
CA ALA A 152 -1.15 18.25 -8.00
C ALA A 152 -2.41 17.50 -8.44
N GLU A 153 -3.36 18.20 -9.02
CA GLU A 153 -4.62 17.60 -9.48
C GLU A 153 -4.41 16.66 -10.68
N GLU A 154 -3.58 17.02 -11.64
CA GLU A 154 -3.24 16.17 -12.78
C GLU A 154 -2.51 14.90 -12.32
N ILE A 155 -1.57 15.04 -11.35
CA ILE A 155 -0.86 13.91 -10.77
C ILE A 155 -1.83 13.00 -10.03
N ARG A 156 -2.72 13.58 -9.23
CA ARG A 156 -3.77 12.84 -8.51
C ARG A 156 -4.64 12.04 -9.47
N GLN A 157 -5.15 12.67 -10.53
CA GLN A 157 -6.02 12.02 -11.52
C GLN A 157 -5.31 10.87 -12.23
N LYS A 158 -4.04 11.04 -12.59
CA LYS A 158 -3.24 9.98 -13.19
C LYS A 158 -3.09 8.77 -12.25
N LEU A 159 -2.68 9.02 -11.02
CA LEU A 159 -2.49 7.94 -10.03
C LEU A 159 -3.82 7.29 -9.65
N ASP A 160 -4.88 8.05 -9.58
CA ASP A 160 -6.23 7.55 -9.33
C ASP A 160 -6.69 6.60 -10.45
N TYR A 161 -6.49 6.99 -11.69
CA TYR A 161 -6.78 6.15 -12.85
C TYR A 161 -5.94 4.85 -12.85
N GLU A 162 -4.65 4.93 -12.53
CA GLU A 162 -3.78 3.76 -12.44
C GLU A 162 -4.22 2.82 -11.30
N LEU A 163 -4.61 3.38 -10.15
CA LEU A 163 -5.10 2.63 -8.99
C LEU A 163 -6.42 1.91 -9.30
N GLU A 164 -7.40 2.61 -9.86
CA GLU A 164 -8.69 2.02 -10.25
C GLU A 164 -8.51 0.93 -11.31
N SER A 165 -7.63 1.17 -12.29
CA SER A 165 -7.32 0.18 -13.34
C SER A 165 -6.71 -1.09 -12.75
N TRP A 166 -5.85 -0.96 -11.74
CA TRP A 166 -5.27 -2.10 -11.03
C TRP A 166 -6.35 -2.91 -10.31
N PHE A 167 -7.28 -2.23 -9.61
CA PHE A 167 -8.38 -2.92 -8.92
C PHE A 167 -9.33 -3.61 -9.89
N LEU A 168 -9.69 -2.97 -10.99
CA LEU A 168 -10.51 -3.57 -12.04
C LEU A 168 -9.88 -4.83 -12.65
N GLN A 169 -8.55 -4.88 -12.70
CA GLN A 169 -7.83 -6.01 -13.28
C GLN A 169 -7.68 -7.19 -12.30
N TYR A 170 -7.46 -6.90 -11.00
CA TYR A 170 -7.00 -7.92 -10.05
C TYR A 170 -7.98 -8.23 -8.92
N VAL A 171 -8.99 -7.43 -8.72
CA VAL A 171 -9.95 -7.59 -7.62
C VAL A 171 -11.35 -7.90 -8.15
N ASN A 172 -11.97 -8.92 -7.58
CA ASN A 172 -13.37 -9.20 -7.90
C ASN A 172 -14.28 -8.07 -7.40
N PRO A 173 -15.05 -7.39 -8.29
CA PRO A 173 -15.90 -6.28 -7.89
C PRO A 173 -17.01 -6.63 -6.89
N GLU A 174 -17.36 -7.92 -6.76
CA GLU A 174 -18.40 -8.38 -5.83
C GLU A 174 -17.92 -8.35 -4.37
N ILE A 175 -16.60 -8.47 -4.16
CA ILE A 175 -15.98 -8.48 -2.84
C ILE A 175 -15.07 -7.26 -2.64
N ASP A 176 -15.21 -6.24 -3.47
CA ASP A 176 -14.43 -5.01 -3.34
C ASP A 176 -14.93 -4.18 -2.15
N GLY A 177 -14.10 -4.09 -1.11
CA GLY A 177 -14.38 -3.38 0.13
C GLY A 177 -14.46 -1.84 0.01
N ALA A 178 -14.22 -1.25 -1.17
CA ALA A 178 -14.35 0.20 -1.35
C ALA A 178 -15.78 0.73 -1.14
N LYS A 179 -16.78 -0.14 -1.25
CA LYS A 179 -18.18 0.19 -1.02
C LYS A 179 -18.57 0.16 0.47
N GLU A 180 -17.68 -0.37 1.28
CA GLU A 180 -17.91 -0.65 2.68
C GLU A 180 -17.16 0.36 3.54
N ALA A 181 -17.89 1.31 4.09
CA ALA A 181 -17.34 2.32 4.98
C ALA A 181 -17.04 1.75 6.36
N VAL A 182 -16.01 0.91 6.49
CA VAL A 182 -15.66 0.30 7.78
C VAL A 182 -14.32 0.79 8.29
N TYR A 183 -14.36 1.24 9.53
CA TYR A 183 -13.18 1.36 10.38
C TYR A 183 -13.39 0.40 11.53
N GLY A 184 -12.87 -0.81 11.40
CA GLY A 184 -12.95 -1.80 12.46
C GLY A 184 -12.12 -1.39 13.67
N SER A 185 -12.49 -1.83 14.83
CA SER A 185 -11.62 -1.83 16.01
C SER A 185 -10.68 -3.04 16.02
N GLY A 186 -10.22 -3.42 14.83
CA GLY A 186 -9.36 -4.56 14.58
C GLY A 186 -10.08 -5.72 13.89
N GLN A 187 -9.30 -6.68 13.42
CA GLN A 187 -9.77 -7.82 12.63
C GLN A 187 -10.87 -8.65 13.33
N ILE A 188 -10.74 -8.80 14.63
CA ILE A 188 -11.65 -9.66 15.40
C ILE A 188 -13.09 -9.12 15.34
N ASN A 189 -13.25 -7.82 15.31
CA ASN A 189 -14.56 -7.19 15.36
C ASN A 189 -15.19 -7.04 13.99
N LEU A 190 -14.38 -7.04 12.93
CA LEU A 190 -14.88 -6.81 11.58
C LEU A 190 -15.92 -7.84 11.16
N ALA A 191 -15.58 -9.10 11.22
CA ALA A 191 -16.49 -10.18 10.81
C ALA A 191 -17.79 -10.18 11.62
N GLY A 192 -17.70 -9.98 12.94
CA GLY A 192 -18.85 -9.91 13.83
C GLY A 192 -19.73 -8.70 13.53
N LEU A 193 -19.16 -7.53 13.42
CA LEU A 193 -19.86 -6.28 13.13
C LEU A 193 -20.56 -6.33 11.77
N TRP A 194 -19.87 -6.82 10.76
CA TRP A 194 -20.44 -6.98 9.43
C TRP A 194 -21.59 -7.97 9.39
N SER A 195 -21.44 -9.11 10.00
CA SER A 195 -22.46 -10.15 10.01
C SER A 195 -23.74 -9.69 10.71
N HIS A 196 -23.64 -8.72 11.61
CA HIS A 196 -24.77 -8.19 12.38
C HIS A 196 -25.20 -6.79 11.93
N GLY A 197 -24.50 -6.19 10.96
CA GLY A 197 -24.79 -4.82 10.52
C GLY A 197 -24.41 -3.74 11.53
N GLU A 198 -23.62 -4.09 12.55
CA GLU A 198 -23.14 -3.17 13.57
C GLU A 198 -21.67 -2.82 13.32
N THR A 199 -21.32 -1.55 13.46
CA THR A 199 -19.94 -1.07 13.35
C THR A 199 -19.54 -0.29 14.59
N SER A 200 -18.31 -0.49 15.07
CA SER A 200 -17.79 0.31 16.17
C SER A 200 -17.43 1.72 15.73
N HIS A 201 -16.94 1.86 14.49
CA HIS A 201 -16.69 3.13 13.82
C HIS A 201 -16.96 2.94 12.33
N SER A 202 -17.72 3.85 11.76
CA SER A 202 -17.92 3.93 10.32
C SER A 202 -17.24 5.18 9.74
N CYS A 203 -16.92 5.15 8.47
CA CYS A 203 -16.45 6.33 7.76
C CYS A 203 -17.50 7.43 7.81
N ASP A 204 -18.76 7.06 7.74
CA ASP A 204 -19.89 7.99 7.80
C ASP A 204 -19.95 8.73 9.13
N ASP A 205 -19.72 8.04 10.23
CA ASP A 205 -19.71 8.66 11.55
C ASP A 205 -18.57 9.66 11.69
N TYR A 206 -17.36 9.28 11.24
CA TYR A 206 -16.22 10.17 11.23
C TYR A 206 -16.44 11.42 10.36
N ILE A 207 -17.01 11.24 9.16
CA ILE A 207 -17.32 12.35 8.27
C ILE A 207 -18.40 13.26 8.86
N LYS A 208 -19.42 12.70 9.48
CA LYS A 208 -20.46 13.48 10.16
C LYS A 208 -19.86 14.34 11.28
N GLU A 209 -19.02 13.74 12.16
CA GLU A 209 -18.32 14.50 13.19
C GLU A 209 -17.51 15.66 12.61
N LYS A 210 -16.75 15.42 11.53
CA LYS A 210 -15.93 16.44 10.89
C LYS A 210 -16.75 17.56 10.22
N LEU A 211 -17.87 17.22 9.63
CA LEU A 211 -18.79 18.21 9.07
C LEU A 211 -19.44 19.06 10.18
N GLU A 212 -19.88 18.44 11.26
CA GLU A 212 -20.44 19.14 12.41
C GLU A 212 -19.43 20.04 13.13
N GLU A 213 -18.16 19.64 13.21
CA GLU A 213 -17.06 20.50 13.73
C GLU A 213 -16.88 21.74 12.86
N LYS A 214 -16.95 21.60 11.53
CA LYS A 214 -16.79 22.70 10.59
C LYS A 214 -17.94 23.71 10.64
N ASP A 215 -19.15 23.24 10.91
CA ASP A 215 -20.34 24.11 11.02
C ASP A 215 -20.43 24.83 12.37
N ARG A 216 -19.62 24.43 13.36
CA ARG A 216 -19.53 25.06 14.70
C ARG A 216 -18.42 26.11 14.82
N GLY A 217 -17.56 26.27 13.82
CA GLY A 217 -16.42 27.21 13.79
C GLY A 217 -16.63 28.32 12.82
#